data_94f3a77943194fa65de42fc01de848b8
#
_entry.id   94f3a77943194fa65de42fc01de848b8
#
_cell.length_a   1.000
_cell.length_b   1.000
_cell.length_c   1.000
_cell.angle_alpha   90.00
_cell.angle_beta   90.00
_cell.angle_gamma   90.00
#
_symmetry.space_group_name_H-M   'P 1'
#
loop_
_entity.id
_entity.type
_entity.pdbx_description
1 polymer ?
#
loop_
_entity_poly.entity_id
_entity_poly.type
_entity_poly.pdbx_seq_one_letter_code
_entity_poly.pdbx_strand_id
1 'polypeptide(L)'
;MTLGDAFDRRKKLASDLQTWIDRLGLAGTERRSYRTSALEGDGAYRPEPGTEKATARPYTVPECRERIAAILAEDEELALRISRTGQRARAEVEDLDGRVRTLTVPELLVLQDDVIPKLERAARAAPLRADDVGVYDSGDDWIRYRTVTTVERKRESFGDKGLRIEETEVEGYDVAEVTDYGLPRRRRWDEIDRIAEFAHRVKQAINRANRTDLVELD
;
A
#
# COMPACT_ATOMS: atom_id res chain seq x y z
N MET A 1 -27.19 10.53 -7.43
CA MET A 1 -25.87 10.31 -6.79
C MET A 1 -25.24 9.08 -7.40
N THR A 2 -24.04 9.20 -7.91
CA THR A 2 -23.30 8.05 -8.46
C THR A 2 -22.63 7.22 -7.37
N LEU A 3 -22.17 6.02 -7.73
CA LEU A 3 -21.40 5.14 -6.84
C LEU A 3 -20.12 5.84 -6.36
N GLY A 4 -19.44 6.61 -7.22
CA GLY A 4 -18.26 7.40 -6.88
C GLY A 4 -18.58 8.49 -5.85
N ASP A 5 -19.64 9.28 -6.07
CA ASP A 5 -20.06 10.32 -5.14
C ASP A 5 -20.39 9.75 -3.74
N ALA A 6 -20.97 8.54 -3.71
CA ALA A 6 -21.31 7.88 -2.47
C ALA A 6 -20.07 7.46 -1.66
N PHE A 7 -19.01 6.99 -2.32
CA PHE A 7 -17.74 6.71 -1.65
C PHE A 7 -17.14 7.98 -1.05
N ASP A 8 -17.16 9.09 -1.78
CA ASP A 8 -16.63 10.36 -1.28
C ASP A 8 -17.49 10.92 -0.12
N ARG A 9 -18.82 10.75 -0.19
CA ARG A 9 -19.71 11.10 0.92
C ARG A 9 -19.41 10.29 2.18
N ARG A 10 -19.17 8.98 2.07
CA ARG A 10 -18.80 8.12 3.20
C ARG A 10 -17.48 8.51 3.84
N LYS A 11 -16.46 8.90 3.04
CA LYS A 11 -15.21 9.44 3.57
C LYS A 11 -15.44 10.70 4.42
N LYS A 12 -16.31 11.58 3.95
CA LYS A 12 -16.68 12.78 4.72
C LYS A 12 -17.43 12.42 6.01
N LEU A 13 -18.38 11.50 5.96
CA LEU A 13 -19.12 11.03 7.15
C LEU A 13 -18.17 10.42 8.19
N ALA A 14 -17.15 9.65 7.77
CA ALA A 14 -16.14 9.10 8.68
C ALA A 14 -15.34 10.21 9.39
N SER A 15 -14.97 11.29 8.71
CA SER A 15 -14.30 12.44 9.31
C SER A 15 -15.23 13.20 10.27
N ASP A 16 -16.50 13.41 9.87
CA ASP A 16 -17.50 14.07 10.69
C ASP A 16 -17.79 13.26 11.96
N LEU A 17 -17.91 11.94 11.84
CA LEU A 17 -18.09 11.01 12.96
C LEU A 17 -16.95 11.15 13.98
N GLN A 18 -15.70 11.12 13.53
CA GLN A 18 -14.57 11.28 14.43
C GLN A 18 -14.63 12.63 15.17
N THR A 19 -14.96 13.70 14.45
CA THR A 19 -15.11 15.03 15.05
C THR A 19 -16.17 15.05 16.16
N TRP A 20 -17.32 14.38 15.96
CA TRP A 20 -18.37 14.33 16.96
C TRP A 20 -18.06 13.39 18.13
N ILE A 21 -17.31 12.31 17.91
CA ILE A 21 -16.76 11.45 18.97
C ILE A 21 -15.82 12.26 19.87
N ASP A 22 -14.91 13.05 19.28
CA ASP A 22 -13.99 13.90 20.04
C ASP A 22 -14.75 14.95 20.86
N ARG A 23 -15.79 15.58 20.29
CA ARG A 23 -16.68 16.51 20.99
C ARG A 23 -17.44 15.84 22.13
N LEU A 24 -17.92 14.61 21.92
CA LEU A 24 -18.58 13.82 22.97
C LEU A 24 -17.65 13.58 24.16
N GLY A 25 -16.38 13.29 23.92
CA GLY A 25 -15.35 13.14 24.95
C GLY A 25 -15.20 14.41 25.81
N LEU A 26 -15.38 15.59 25.22
CA LEU A 26 -15.31 16.88 25.91
C LEU A 26 -16.61 17.34 26.52
N ALA A 27 -17.77 16.72 26.19
CA ALA A 27 -19.09 17.13 26.63
C ALA A 27 -19.44 16.65 28.06
N GLY A 28 -18.60 15.81 28.68
CA GLY A 28 -18.91 15.14 29.94
C GLY A 28 -18.88 16.02 31.18
N THR A 29 -18.04 17.05 31.21
CA THR A 29 -17.85 17.84 32.44
C THR A 29 -17.65 19.33 32.15
N GLU A 30 -18.20 20.16 33.03
CA GLU A 30 -17.82 21.57 33.16
C GLU A 30 -16.94 21.72 34.39
N ARG A 31 -15.92 22.54 34.29
CA ARG A 31 -15.01 22.81 35.41
C ARG A 31 -15.02 24.29 35.74
N ARG A 32 -15.31 24.58 36.98
CA ARG A 32 -15.11 25.90 37.58
C ARG A 32 -14.00 25.79 38.62
N SER A 33 -13.01 26.62 38.56
CA SER A 33 -11.93 26.69 39.51
C SER A 33 -11.78 28.15 39.98
N TYR A 34 -11.51 28.31 41.25
CA TYR A 34 -11.33 29.62 41.88
C TYR A 34 -10.46 29.48 43.13
N ARG A 35 -9.89 30.58 43.58
CA ARG A 35 -9.23 30.66 44.86
C ARG A 35 -10.26 31.13 45.91
N THR A 36 -10.18 30.60 47.12
CA THR A 36 -10.98 31.02 48.29
C THR A 36 -10.05 31.16 49.48
N SER A 37 -10.38 32.13 50.36
CA SER A 37 -9.67 32.35 51.61
C SER A 37 -10.12 31.46 52.77
N ALA A 38 -11.31 30.83 52.65
CA ALA A 38 -11.88 29.99 53.71
C ALA A 38 -12.55 28.72 53.14
N LEU A 39 -12.33 27.61 53.81
CA LEU A 39 -13.01 26.32 53.53
C LEU A 39 -14.16 26.02 54.48
N GLU A 40 -14.27 26.76 55.61
CA GLU A 40 -15.31 26.60 56.62
C GLU A 40 -15.83 27.96 57.06
N GLY A 41 -17.05 28.00 57.65
CA GLY A 41 -17.71 29.19 58.14
C GLY A 41 -18.45 30.01 57.05
N ASP A 42 -18.97 31.20 57.41
CA ASP A 42 -19.81 32.04 56.54
C ASP A 42 -19.16 32.53 55.26
N GLY A 43 -17.81 32.50 55.15
CA GLY A 43 -17.03 32.86 54.01
C GLY A 43 -16.57 31.67 53.15
N ALA A 44 -16.92 30.43 53.51
CA ALA A 44 -16.46 29.22 52.86
C ALA A 44 -16.82 29.17 51.36
N TYR A 45 -15.83 28.74 50.54
CA TYR A 45 -15.99 28.57 49.11
C TYR A 45 -16.41 29.84 48.32
N ARG A 46 -16.22 31.05 48.90
CA ARG A 46 -16.43 32.29 48.15
C ARG A 46 -15.24 32.57 47.24
N PRO A 47 -15.45 32.77 45.93
CA PRO A 47 -14.37 33.11 45.02
C PRO A 47 -13.72 34.46 45.37
N GLU A 48 -12.41 34.49 45.39
CA GLU A 48 -11.66 35.77 45.42
C GLU A 48 -11.81 36.50 44.07
N PRO A 49 -12.05 37.81 44.06
CA PRO A 49 -12.23 38.57 42.82
C PRO A 49 -11.10 38.29 41.82
N GLY A 50 -11.43 38.04 40.55
CA GLY A 50 -10.47 37.84 39.43
C GLY A 50 -9.77 36.49 39.41
N THR A 51 -10.06 35.55 40.33
CA THR A 51 -9.43 34.23 40.36
C THR A 51 -10.26 33.14 39.72
N GLU A 52 -11.49 33.45 39.33
CA GLU A 52 -12.45 32.49 38.78
C GLU A 52 -12.09 32.13 37.32
N LYS A 53 -12.03 30.84 37.03
CA LYS A 53 -11.87 30.28 35.70
C LYS A 53 -12.96 29.23 35.50
N ALA A 54 -13.72 29.36 34.42
CA ALA A 54 -14.72 28.39 34.02
C ALA A 54 -14.41 27.87 32.62
N THR A 55 -14.53 26.55 32.46
CA THR A 55 -14.52 25.90 31.16
C THR A 55 -15.91 25.42 30.87
N ALA A 56 -16.62 26.11 29.98
CA ALA A 56 -17.96 25.70 29.55
C ALA A 56 -17.91 24.55 28.56
N ARG A 57 -18.88 23.67 28.61
CA ARG A 57 -19.10 22.65 27.56
C ARG A 57 -19.73 23.34 26.34
N PRO A 58 -19.07 23.27 25.15
CA PRO A 58 -19.67 23.82 23.93
C PRO A 58 -20.87 23.00 23.42
N TYR A 59 -20.93 21.70 23.80
CA TYR A 59 -21.96 20.75 23.39
C TYR A 59 -22.41 19.91 24.56
N THR A 60 -23.66 19.43 24.52
CA THR A 60 -24.19 18.48 25.50
C THR A 60 -24.03 17.03 25.01
N VAL A 61 -24.02 16.09 25.94
CA VAL A 61 -23.93 14.65 25.59
C VAL A 61 -25.12 14.20 24.71
N PRO A 62 -26.40 14.61 24.97
CA PRO A 62 -27.51 14.28 24.07
C PRO A 62 -27.33 14.82 22.66
N GLU A 63 -26.90 16.07 22.46
CA GLU A 63 -26.66 16.66 21.14
C GLU A 63 -25.58 15.89 20.38
N CYS A 64 -24.46 15.56 21.03
CA CYS A 64 -23.41 14.78 20.42
C CYS A 64 -23.91 13.39 19.97
N ARG A 65 -24.68 12.70 20.83
CA ARG A 65 -25.24 11.38 20.51
C ARG A 65 -26.24 11.43 19.36
N GLU A 66 -27.09 12.44 19.31
CA GLU A 66 -28.03 12.64 18.21
C GLU A 66 -27.30 12.82 16.88
N ARG A 67 -26.25 13.65 16.85
CA ARG A 67 -25.43 13.85 15.66
C ARG A 67 -24.70 12.59 15.23
N ILE A 68 -24.11 11.86 16.17
CA ILE A 68 -23.44 10.58 15.90
C ILE A 68 -24.45 9.57 15.32
N ALA A 69 -25.63 9.45 15.90
CA ALA A 69 -26.67 8.54 15.42
C ALA A 69 -27.12 8.89 13.99
N ALA A 70 -27.31 10.17 13.69
CA ALA A 70 -27.67 10.62 12.34
C ALA A 70 -26.58 10.29 11.30
N ILE A 71 -25.30 10.51 11.64
CA ILE A 71 -24.16 10.19 10.77
C ILE A 71 -24.10 8.68 10.52
N LEU A 72 -24.25 7.87 11.57
CA LEU A 72 -24.20 6.41 11.44
C LEU A 72 -25.36 5.87 10.60
N ALA A 73 -26.56 6.41 10.73
CA ALA A 73 -27.72 6.01 9.92
C ALA A 73 -27.50 6.34 8.43
N GLU A 74 -26.98 7.53 8.12
CA GLU A 74 -26.65 7.90 6.73
C GLU A 74 -25.52 7.01 6.15
N ASP A 75 -24.47 6.73 6.95
CA ASP A 75 -23.37 5.86 6.51
C ASP A 75 -23.83 4.43 6.25
N GLU A 76 -24.70 3.88 7.11
CA GLU A 76 -25.27 2.54 6.92
C GLU A 76 -26.12 2.48 5.63
N GLU A 77 -27.02 3.44 5.41
CA GLU A 77 -27.83 3.51 4.18
C GLU A 77 -26.94 3.54 2.93
N LEU A 78 -25.94 4.43 2.93
CA LEU A 78 -25.01 4.55 1.80
C LEU A 78 -24.22 3.26 1.60
N ALA A 79 -23.75 2.61 2.69
CA ALA A 79 -23.02 1.35 2.61
C ALA A 79 -23.84 0.25 1.94
N LEU A 80 -25.11 0.11 2.29
CA LEU A 80 -26.02 -0.87 1.70
C LEU A 80 -26.29 -0.56 0.21
N ARG A 81 -26.54 0.71 -0.13
CA ARG A 81 -26.76 1.15 -1.52
C ARG A 81 -25.51 0.92 -2.37
N ILE A 82 -24.32 1.26 -1.86
CA ILE A 82 -23.03 0.99 -2.53
C ILE A 82 -22.86 -0.51 -2.80
N SER A 83 -23.13 -1.35 -1.79
CA SER A 83 -23.01 -2.81 -1.93
C SER A 83 -23.91 -3.36 -3.03
N ARG A 84 -25.20 -2.98 -3.03
CA ARG A 84 -26.17 -3.42 -4.04
C ARG A 84 -25.82 -2.89 -5.44
N THR A 85 -25.40 -1.63 -5.54
CA THR A 85 -25.02 -1.01 -6.82
C THR A 85 -23.74 -1.66 -7.35
N GLY A 86 -22.73 -1.88 -6.52
CA GLY A 86 -21.48 -2.50 -6.92
C GLY A 86 -21.64 -3.92 -7.50
N GLN A 87 -22.62 -4.68 -7.00
CA GLN A 87 -22.95 -6.01 -7.54
C GLN A 87 -23.61 -5.94 -8.93
N ARG A 88 -24.27 -4.83 -9.29
CA ARG A 88 -24.97 -4.62 -10.57
C ARG A 88 -24.13 -3.83 -11.57
N ALA A 89 -23.36 -2.86 -11.10
CA ALA A 89 -22.50 -2.04 -11.94
C ALA A 89 -21.43 -2.90 -12.62
N ARG A 90 -21.32 -2.78 -13.93
CA ARG A 90 -20.41 -3.58 -14.76
C ARG A 90 -19.58 -2.67 -15.65
N ALA A 91 -18.35 -3.09 -15.95
CA ALA A 91 -17.54 -2.46 -16.97
C ALA A 91 -16.75 -3.51 -17.75
N GLU A 92 -16.46 -3.17 -18.99
CA GLU A 92 -15.62 -4.00 -19.86
C GLU A 92 -14.14 -3.71 -19.57
N VAL A 93 -13.35 -4.78 -19.55
CA VAL A 93 -11.90 -4.75 -19.44
C VAL A 93 -11.30 -5.80 -20.36
N GLU A 94 -10.27 -5.40 -21.09
CA GLU A 94 -9.46 -6.32 -21.90
C GLU A 94 -8.37 -6.92 -21.01
N ASP A 95 -8.26 -8.26 -20.98
CA ASP A 95 -7.27 -9.00 -20.22
C ASP A 95 -5.89 -9.03 -20.92
N LEU A 96 -4.94 -9.77 -20.33
CA LEU A 96 -3.59 -9.91 -20.88
C LEU A 96 -3.54 -10.68 -22.21
N ASP A 97 -4.57 -11.48 -22.51
CA ASP A 97 -4.68 -12.28 -23.73
C ASP A 97 -5.47 -11.56 -24.84
N GLY A 98 -5.89 -10.30 -24.60
CA GLY A 98 -6.67 -9.49 -25.53
C GLY A 98 -8.16 -9.82 -25.53
N ARG A 99 -8.67 -10.59 -24.55
CA ARG A 99 -10.09 -10.93 -24.45
C ARG A 99 -10.82 -9.86 -23.64
N VAL A 100 -11.93 -9.38 -24.18
CA VAL A 100 -12.79 -8.43 -23.46
C VAL A 100 -13.72 -9.20 -22.53
N ARG A 101 -13.72 -8.82 -21.25
CA ARG A 101 -14.57 -9.38 -20.19
C ARG A 101 -15.44 -8.29 -19.59
N THR A 102 -16.71 -8.59 -19.33
CA THR A 102 -17.62 -7.69 -18.61
C THR A 102 -17.65 -8.12 -17.15
N LEU A 103 -17.13 -7.28 -16.25
CA LEU A 103 -16.94 -7.59 -14.84
C LEU A 103 -17.68 -6.61 -13.95
N THR A 104 -18.14 -7.08 -12.78
CA THR A 104 -18.72 -6.27 -11.72
C THR A 104 -17.62 -5.53 -10.93
N VAL A 105 -18.00 -4.51 -10.14
CA VAL A 105 -17.03 -3.78 -9.31
C VAL A 105 -16.26 -4.69 -8.35
N PRO A 106 -16.90 -5.63 -7.61
CA PRO A 106 -16.15 -6.57 -6.78
C PRO A 106 -15.13 -7.43 -7.55
N GLU A 107 -15.50 -7.92 -8.75
CA GLU A 107 -14.58 -8.71 -9.60
C GLU A 107 -13.40 -7.86 -10.09
N LEU A 108 -13.63 -6.61 -10.44
CA LEU A 108 -12.56 -5.66 -10.83
C LEU A 108 -11.62 -5.37 -9.67
N LEU A 109 -12.15 -5.22 -8.45
CA LEU A 109 -11.33 -5.02 -7.25
C LEU A 109 -10.47 -6.26 -6.93
N VAL A 110 -11.00 -7.47 -7.11
CA VAL A 110 -10.19 -8.71 -6.98
C VAL A 110 -9.04 -8.71 -8.00
N LEU A 111 -9.27 -8.27 -9.24
CA LEU A 111 -8.20 -8.14 -10.22
C LEU A 111 -7.15 -7.13 -9.76
N GLN A 112 -7.57 -5.96 -9.29
CA GLN A 112 -6.68 -4.87 -8.87
C GLN A 112 -5.86 -5.22 -7.63
N ASP A 113 -6.49 -5.76 -6.60
CA ASP A 113 -5.90 -5.84 -5.26
C ASP A 113 -5.25 -7.21 -4.98
N ASP A 114 -5.63 -8.26 -5.73
CA ASP A 114 -5.13 -9.61 -5.52
C ASP A 114 -4.39 -10.19 -6.74
N VAL A 115 -5.00 -10.18 -7.92
CA VAL A 115 -4.45 -10.88 -9.09
C VAL A 115 -3.25 -10.14 -9.69
N ILE A 116 -3.39 -8.83 -9.95
CA ILE A 116 -2.33 -8.01 -10.57
C ILE A 116 -1.05 -7.98 -9.73
N PRO A 117 -1.10 -7.76 -8.39
CA PRO A 117 0.10 -7.84 -7.57
C PRO A 117 0.80 -9.20 -7.58
N LYS A 118 0.04 -10.29 -7.73
CA LYS A 118 0.62 -11.64 -7.86
C LYS A 118 1.32 -11.82 -9.22
N LEU A 119 0.72 -11.33 -10.30
CA LEU A 119 1.33 -11.36 -11.63
C LEU A 119 2.64 -10.55 -11.67
N GLU A 120 2.64 -9.34 -11.11
CA GLU A 120 3.84 -8.51 -11.01
C GLU A 120 4.95 -9.20 -10.19
N ARG A 121 4.59 -9.81 -9.07
CA ARG A 121 5.55 -10.55 -8.24
C ARG A 121 6.14 -11.72 -9.00
N ALA A 122 5.33 -12.49 -9.74
CA ALA A 122 5.78 -13.60 -10.55
C ALA A 122 6.72 -13.15 -11.67
N ALA A 123 6.37 -12.09 -12.41
CA ALA A 123 7.22 -11.53 -13.46
C ALA A 123 8.56 -11.02 -12.92
N ARG A 124 8.56 -10.36 -11.75
CA ARG A 124 9.78 -9.87 -11.10
C ARG A 124 10.66 -10.99 -10.53
N ALA A 125 10.08 -12.13 -10.16
CA ALA A 125 10.80 -13.28 -9.62
C ALA A 125 11.50 -14.11 -10.71
N ALA A 126 11.16 -13.93 -11.99
CA ALA A 126 11.82 -14.64 -13.09
C ALA A 126 13.33 -14.34 -13.09
N PRO A 127 14.21 -15.37 -13.11
CA PRO A 127 15.64 -15.17 -13.14
C PRO A 127 16.06 -14.47 -14.44
N LEU A 128 16.99 -13.52 -14.34
CA LEU A 128 17.58 -12.86 -15.51
C LEU A 128 18.80 -13.61 -15.97
N ARG A 129 19.03 -13.63 -17.28
CA ARG A 129 20.29 -14.06 -17.87
C ARG A 129 21.42 -13.19 -17.36
N ALA A 130 22.58 -13.82 -17.18
CA ALA A 130 23.80 -13.10 -16.85
C ALA A 130 24.13 -12.09 -17.96
N ASP A 131 24.47 -10.86 -17.57
CA ASP A 131 24.96 -9.82 -18.46
C ASP A 131 26.50 -9.90 -18.55
N ASP A 132 27.06 -9.39 -19.64
CA ASP A 132 28.50 -9.22 -19.87
C ASP A 132 29.34 -10.52 -19.76
N VAL A 133 28.71 -11.65 -20.09
CA VAL A 133 29.43 -12.96 -20.13
C VAL A 133 29.77 -13.39 -21.54
N GLY A 134 30.91 -14.06 -21.68
CA GLY A 134 31.36 -14.61 -22.96
C GLY A 134 30.55 -15.84 -23.34
N VAL A 135 29.39 -15.64 -23.99
CA VAL A 135 28.54 -16.74 -24.48
C VAL A 135 29.23 -17.47 -25.61
N TYR A 136 29.40 -18.79 -25.49
CA TYR A 136 29.98 -19.63 -26.53
C TYR A 136 28.95 -20.56 -27.21
N ASP A 137 27.78 -20.74 -26.62
CA ASP A 137 26.71 -21.54 -27.18
C ASP A 137 25.35 -21.01 -26.69
N SER A 138 24.29 -21.13 -27.51
CA SER A 138 22.97 -20.63 -27.14
C SER A 138 21.86 -21.37 -27.88
N GLY A 139 20.72 -21.53 -27.22
CA GLY A 139 19.45 -21.96 -27.76
C GLY A 139 18.33 -20.96 -27.49
N ASP A 140 17.10 -21.31 -27.83
CA ASP A 140 15.94 -20.42 -27.68
C ASP A 140 15.73 -19.98 -26.22
N ASP A 141 15.90 -20.92 -25.27
CA ASP A 141 15.57 -20.72 -23.86
C ASP A 141 16.81 -20.72 -22.94
N TRP A 142 18.01 -20.84 -23.45
CA TRP A 142 19.23 -20.93 -22.66
C TRP A 142 20.45 -20.30 -23.36
N ILE A 143 21.44 -19.93 -22.53
CA ILE A 143 22.80 -19.57 -22.99
C ILE A 143 23.83 -20.36 -22.20
N ARG A 144 25.02 -20.60 -22.80
CA ARG A 144 26.20 -21.18 -22.15
C ARG A 144 27.36 -20.23 -22.13
N TYR A 145 27.99 -20.12 -21.00
CA TYR A 145 29.21 -19.32 -20.84
C TYR A 145 30.18 -20.01 -19.90
N ARG A 146 31.43 -19.56 -19.94
CA ARG A 146 32.48 -20.06 -19.06
C ARG A 146 32.94 -18.94 -18.15
N THR A 147 33.12 -19.25 -16.87
CA THR A 147 33.84 -18.42 -15.91
C THR A 147 35.17 -19.08 -15.64
N VAL A 148 36.24 -18.29 -15.70
CA VAL A 148 37.61 -18.76 -15.47
C VAL A 148 38.18 -18.02 -14.29
N THR A 149 38.62 -18.76 -13.27
CA THR A 149 39.32 -18.22 -12.11
C THR A 149 40.75 -18.71 -12.12
N THR A 150 41.69 -17.77 -12.07
CA THR A 150 43.12 -18.11 -12.02
C THR A 150 43.43 -18.62 -10.59
N VAL A 151 44.04 -19.80 -10.52
CA VAL A 151 44.54 -20.37 -9.27
C VAL A 151 46.02 -19.99 -9.15
N GLU A 152 46.33 -19.17 -8.18
CA GLU A 152 47.69 -18.69 -7.92
C GLU A 152 48.29 -19.38 -6.73
N ARG A 153 49.55 -19.80 -6.81
CA ARG A 153 50.36 -20.33 -5.73
C ARG A 153 51.46 -19.34 -5.36
N LYS A 154 51.52 -19.01 -4.10
CA LYS A 154 52.62 -18.22 -3.54
C LYS A 154 53.82 -19.12 -3.36
N ARG A 155 54.92 -18.81 -4.00
CA ARG A 155 56.20 -19.46 -3.83
C ARG A 155 57.16 -18.53 -3.09
N GLU A 156 57.70 -19.04 -1.98
CA GLU A 156 58.72 -18.34 -1.24
C GLU A 156 60.09 -18.77 -1.76
N SER A 157 60.92 -17.82 -2.16
CA SER A 157 62.31 -18.03 -2.51
C SER A 157 63.16 -17.12 -1.65
N PHE A 158 64.41 -17.58 -1.35
CA PHE A 158 65.38 -16.77 -0.64
C PHE A 158 66.46 -16.34 -1.58
N GLY A 159 66.64 -15.04 -1.79
CA GLY A 159 67.70 -14.47 -2.59
C GLY A 159 69.08 -14.60 -1.94
N ASP A 160 70.16 -14.36 -2.68
CA ASP A 160 71.57 -14.50 -2.26
C ASP A 160 71.96 -13.73 -1.00
N LYS A 161 71.13 -12.81 -0.49
CA LYS A 161 71.32 -12.02 0.73
C LYS A 161 70.34 -12.37 1.85
N GLY A 162 69.64 -13.53 1.74
CA GLY A 162 68.63 -13.95 2.74
C GLY A 162 67.33 -13.16 2.74
N LEU A 163 67.08 -12.34 1.73
CA LEU A 163 65.84 -11.63 1.55
C LEU A 163 64.79 -12.61 1.05
N ARG A 164 63.65 -12.63 1.75
CA ARG A 164 62.44 -13.42 1.37
C ARG A 164 61.81 -12.75 0.14
N ILE A 165 61.74 -13.45 -0.94
CA ILE A 165 61.06 -13.03 -2.14
C ILE A 165 59.79 -13.89 -2.26
N GLU A 166 58.62 -13.26 -2.23
CA GLU A 166 57.36 -13.92 -2.52
C GLU A 166 57.03 -13.71 -4.00
N GLU A 167 56.99 -14.79 -4.72
CA GLU A 167 56.58 -14.80 -6.14
C GLU A 167 55.23 -15.49 -6.22
N THR A 168 54.30 -14.89 -6.97
CA THR A 168 53.01 -15.50 -7.29
C THR A 168 53.11 -16.19 -8.66
N GLU A 169 52.95 -17.50 -8.64
CA GLU A 169 52.99 -18.32 -9.87
C GLU A 169 51.58 -18.84 -10.17
N VAL A 170 51.16 -18.80 -11.42
CA VAL A 170 49.86 -19.37 -11.83
C VAL A 170 49.97 -20.89 -11.81
N GLU A 171 49.24 -21.54 -10.91
CA GLU A 171 49.23 -23.01 -10.79
C GLU A 171 48.27 -23.64 -11.81
N GLY A 172 47.21 -22.92 -12.19
CA GLY A 172 46.22 -23.41 -13.12
C GLY A 172 45.02 -22.49 -13.28
N TYR A 173 43.97 -22.98 -13.88
CA TYR A 173 42.73 -22.26 -14.11
C TYR A 173 41.56 -23.16 -13.70
N ASP A 174 40.73 -22.68 -12.82
CA ASP A 174 39.42 -23.30 -12.52
C ASP A 174 38.41 -22.77 -13.54
N VAL A 175 37.85 -23.67 -14.31
CA VAL A 175 36.83 -23.34 -15.33
C VAL A 175 35.50 -23.88 -14.89
N ALA A 176 34.50 -23.00 -14.75
CA ALA A 176 33.13 -23.39 -14.56
C ALA A 176 32.31 -23.13 -15.84
N GLU A 177 31.67 -24.16 -16.36
CA GLU A 177 30.71 -24.06 -17.46
C GLU A 177 29.30 -23.92 -16.90
N VAL A 178 28.64 -22.82 -17.27
CA VAL A 178 27.31 -22.47 -16.78
C VAL A 178 26.31 -22.52 -17.92
N THR A 179 25.21 -23.26 -17.75
CA THR A 179 24.04 -23.16 -18.62
C THR A 179 23.00 -22.31 -17.88
N ASP A 180 22.69 -21.15 -18.46
CA ASP A 180 21.78 -20.16 -17.87
C ASP A 180 20.46 -20.16 -18.64
N TYR A 181 19.37 -20.49 -17.93
CA TYR A 181 17.98 -20.53 -18.42
C TYR A 181 17.20 -19.25 -18.07
N GLY A 182 17.86 -18.22 -17.57
CA GLY A 182 17.24 -16.96 -17.23
C GLY A 182 16.60 -16.25 -18.43
N LEU A 183 15.70 -15.35 -18.18
CA LEU A 183 15.06 -14.54 -19.22
C LEU A 183 15.97 -13.38 -19.66
N PRO A 184 15.99 -13.02 -20.95
CA PRO A 184 16.56 -11.76 -21.38
C PRO A 184 15.93 -10.59 -20.63
N ARG A 185 16.74 -9.62 -20.20
CA ARG A 185 16.28 -8.45 -19.43
C ARG A 185 15.11 -7.73 -20.10
N ARG A 186 15.19 -7.53 -21.43
CA ARG A 186 14.14 -6.90 -22.22
C ARG A 186 12.81 -7.66 -22.12
N ARG A 187 12.81 -8.99 -22.28
CA ARG A 187 11.60 -9.81 -22.24
C ARG A 187 10.89 -9.70 -20.87
N ARG A 188 11.66 -9.64 -19.79
CA ARG A 188 11.09 -9.43 -18.44
C ARG A 188 10.47 -8.04 -18.29
N TRP A 189 11.11 -7.00 -18.84
CA TRP A 189 10.54 -5.64 -18.81
C TRP A 189 9.26 -5.55 -19.64
N ASP A 190 9.26 -6.10 -20.86
CA ASP A 190 8.07 -6.12 -21.72
C ASP A 190 6.88 -6.83 -21.01
N GLU A 191 7.14 -7.89 -20.24
CA GLU A 191 6.12 -8.57 -19.44
C GLU A 191 5.60 -7.69 -18.28
N ILE A 192 6.47 -7.03 -17.56
CA ILE A 192 6.09 -6.09 -16.49
C ILE A 192 5.26 -4.93 -17.05
N ASP A 193 5.65 -4.36 -18.18
CA ASP A 193 4.93 -3.26 -18.82
C ASP A 193 3.52 -3.69 -19.27
N ARG A 194 3.38 -4.90 -19.84
CA ARG A 194 2.06 -5.46 -20.18
C ARG A 194 1.15 -5.62 -18.94
N ILE A 195 1.72 -6.05 -17.81
CA ILE A 195 0.97 -6.15 -16.55
C ILE A 195 0.57 -4.76 -16.04
N ALA A 196 1.45 -3.77 -16.13
CA ALA A 196 1.17 -2.38 -15.75
C ALA A 196 0.07 -1.75 -16.63
N GLU A 197 0.08 -2.01 -17.93
CA GLU A 197 -0.99 -1.60 -18.85
C GLU A 197 -2.32 -2.26 -18.49
N PHE A 198 -2.31 -3.54 -18.15
CA PHE A 198 -3.51 -4.25 -17.69
C PHE A 198 -4.04 -3.63 -16.39
N ALA A 199 -3.18 -3.33 -15.42
CA ALA A 199 -3.56 -2.64 -14.18
C ALA A 199 -4.23 -1.29 -14.47
N HIS A 200 -3.70 -0.54 -15.44
CA HIS A 200 -4.29 0.73 -15.87
C HIS A 200 -5.70 0.53 -16.48
N ARG A 201 -5.89 -0.47 -17.37
CA ARG A 201 -7.20 -0.81 -17.94
C ARG A 201 -8.23 -1.18 -16.87
N VAL A 202 -7.83 -1.99 -15.87
CA VAL A 202 -8.68 -2.36 -14.73
C VAL A 202 -9.10 -1.13 -13.93
N LYS A 203 -8.15 -0.24 -13.60
CA LYS A 203 -8.45 1.03 -12.93
C LYS A 203 -9.43 1.91 -13.70
N GLN A 204 -9.27 2.01 -15.01
CA GLN A 204 -10.22 2.73 -15.87
C GLN A 204 -11.61 2.08 -15.89
N ALA A 205 -11.69 0.74 -15.88
CA ALA A 205 -12.94 0.01 -15.81
C ALA A 205 -13.68 0.28 -14.49
N ILE A 206 -12.96 0.28 -13.35
CA ILE A 206 -13.50 0.66 -12.04
C ILE A 206 -14.05 2.09 -12.08
N ASN A 207 -13.30 3.04 -12.64
CA ASN A 207 -13.73 4.43 -12.75
C ASN A 207 -14.99 4.58 -13.64
N ARG A 208 -15.13 3.75 -14.69
CA ARG A 208 -16.36 3.72 -15.51
C ARG A 208 -17.54 3.15 -14.71
N ALA A 209 -17.34 2.04 -14.02
CA ALA A 209 -18.38 1.42 -13.20
C ALA A 209 -18.83 2.34 -12.04
N ASN A 210 -17.92 3.15 -11.47
CA ASN A 210 -18.24 4.11 -10.41
C ASN A 210 -19.12 5.29 -10.88
N ARG A 211 -19.35 5.45 -12.18
CA ARG A 211 -20.32 6.42 -12.72
C ARG A 211 -21.76 5.92 -12.73
N THR A 212 -21.98 4.66 -12.35
CA THR A 212 -23.34 4.10 -12.24
C THR A 212 -24.10 4.77 -11.09
N ASP A 213 -25.36 5.12 -11.32
CA ASP A 213 -26.23 5.69 -10.30
C ASP A 213 -26.52 4.67 -9.19
N LEU A 214 -26.56 5.15 -7.94
CA LEU A 214 -26.92 4.32 -6.80
C LEU A 214 -28.36 3.81 -6.92
N VAL A 215 -28.54 2.51 -6.69
CA VAL A 215 -29.87 1.92 -6.54
C VAL A 215 -30.51 2.38 -5.24
N GLU A 216 -31.81 2.52 -5.24
CA GLU A 216 -32.57 2.77 -4.01
C GLU A 216 -32.75 1.48 -3.22
N LEU A 217 -32.91 1.63 -1.90
CA LEU A 217 -33.27 0.53 -1.00
C LEU A 217 -34.79 0.45 -0.99
N ASP A 218 -35.31 -0.74 -1.30
CA ASP A 218 -36.74 -1.05 -1.18
C ASP A 218 -37.17 -1.11 0.29
#